data_cc8df71616108f62ae260fcb2217406c
#
_entry.id   cc8df71616108f62ae260fcb2217406c
#
_cell.length_a   1.000
_cell.length_b   1.000
_cell.length_c   1.000
_cell.angle_alpha   90.00
_cell.angle_beta   90.00
_cell.angle_gamma   90.00
#
_symmetry.space_group_name_H-M   'P 1'
#
loop_
_entity.id
_entity.type
_entity.pdbx_description
1 polymer ?
#
loop_
_entity_poly.entity_id
_entity_poly.type
_entity_poly.pdbx_seq_one_letter_code
_entity_poly.pdbx_strand_id
1 'polypeptide(L)' 'MTRKHYEALAQEIKLIQNQEARTEAFKAVATACELFNPRFDRRIFAAACNV' A
#
# COMPACT_ATOMS: atom_id res chain seq x y z
N MET A 1 -10.95 -3.25 -7.30
CA MET A 1 -10.56 -1.88 -6.88
C MET A 1 -9.98 -1.12 -8.05
N THR A 2 -10.19 0.18 -8.05
CA THR A 2 -9.64 1.05 -9.08
C THR A 2 -8.34 1.70 -8.59
N ARG A 3 -7.66 2.40 -9.50
CA ARG A 3 -6.46 3.16 -9.18
C ARG A 3 -6.68 4.13 -8.03
N LYS A 4 -7.83 4.79 -8.00
CA LYS A 4 -8.17 5.73 -6.93
C LYS A 4 -8.20 5.05 -5.56
N HIS A 5 -8.68 3.82 -5.51
CA HIS A 5 -8.73 3.06 -4.26
C HIS A 5 -7.31 2.76 -3.75
N TYR A 6 -6.42 2.35 -4.65
CA TYR A 6 -5.03 2.08 -4.27
C TYR A 6 -4.34 3.36 -3.80
N GLU A 7 -4.58 4.48 -4.49
CA GLU A 7 -4.00 5.76 -4.10
C GLU A 7 -4.50 6.19 -2.71
N ALA A 8 -5.78 6.01 -2.44
CA ALA A 8 -6.34 6.35 -1.14
C ALA A 8 -5.74 5.50 -0.02
N LEU A 9 -5.61 4.19 -0.25
CA LEU A 9 -4.99 3.29 0.71
C LEU A 9 -3.54 3.68 0.99
N ALA A 10 -2.78 3.96 -0.05
CA ALA A 10 -1.38 4.37 0.09
C ALA A 10 -1.26 5.69 0.84
N GLN A 11 -2.15 6.63 0.57
CA GLN A 11 -2.14 7.93 1.24
C GLN A 11 -2.35 7.78 2.75
N GLU A 12 -3.29 6.92 3.15
CA GLU A 12 -3.54 6.68 4.58
C GLU A 12 -2.36 6.00 5.25
N ILE A 13 -1.74 5.04 4.57
CA ILE A 13 -0.56 4.36 5.09
C ILE A 13 0.60 5.35 5.24
N LYS A 14 0.77 6.22 4.27
CA LYS A 14 1.83 7.24 4.29
C LYS A 14 1.74 8.14 5.51
N LEU A 15 0.53 8.37 6.03
CA LEU A 15 0.32 9.23 7.19
C LEU A 15 0.77 8.59 8.50
N ILE A 16 1.03 7.29 8.53
CA ILE A 16 1.54 6.61 9.72
C ILE A 16 2.98 7.07 9.95
N GLN A 17 3.23 7.71 11.08
CA GLN A 17 4.53 8.33 11.36
C GLN A 17 5.62 7.33 11.71
N ASN A 18 5.29 6.28 12.46
CA ASN A 18 6.24 5.25 12.84
C ASN A 18 6.57 4.39 11.61
N GLN A 19 7.86 4.33 11.25
CA GLN A 19 8.29 3.63 10.04
C GLN A 19 7.99 2.13 10.10
N GLU A 20 8.17 1.49 11.25
CA GLU A 20 7.88 0.07 11.38
C GLU A 20 6.39 -0.21 11.21
N ALA A 21 5.55 0.60 11.83
CA ALA A 21 4.09 0.47 11.70
C ALA A 21 3.67 0.71 10.26
N ARG A 22 4.25 1.72 9.60
CA ARG A 22 3.94 2.03 8.21
C ARG A 22 4.32 0.86 7.31
N THR A 23 5.48 0.25 7.52
CA THR A 23 5.93 -0.89 6.74
C THR A 23 5.02 -2.09 6.94
N GLU A 24 4.62 -2.36 8.17
CA GLU A 24 3.70 -3.48 8.46
C GLU A 24 2.34 -3.27 7.81
N ALA A 25 1.82 -2.05 7.87
CA ALA A 25 0.54 -1.72 7.22
C ALA A 25 0.65 -1.91 5.70
N PHE A 26 1.75 -1.43 5.11
CA PHE A 26 2.01 -1.62 3.69
C PHE A 26 2.01 -3.09 3.32
N LYS A 27 2.73 -3.92 4.06
CA LYS A 27 2.84 -5.34 3.76
C LYS A 27 1.48 -6.03 3.78
N ALA A 28 0.69 -5.76 4.80
CA ALA A 28 -0.62 -6.38 4.94
C ALA A 28 -1.55 -5.98 3.79
N VAL A 29 -1.61 -4.69 3.49
CA VAL A 29 -2.50 -4.18 2.45
C VAL A 29 -2.03 -4.62 1.07
N ALA A 30 -0.72 -4.58 0.81
CA ALA A 30 -0.17 -5.02 -0.48
C ALA A 30 -0.47 -6.49 -0.74
N THR A 31 -0.35 -7.34 0.28
CA THR A 31 -0.67 -8.75 0.15
C THR A 31 -2.14 -8.95 -0.24
N ALA A 32 -3.05 -8.23 0.41
CA ALA A 32 -4.47 -8.29 0.07
C ALA A 32 -4.72 -7.81 -1.36
N CYS A 33 -4.08 -6.73 -1.76
CA CYS A 33 -4.24 -6.20 -3.12
C CYS A 33 -3.76 -7.19 -4.17
N GLU A 34 -2.67 -7.89 -3.91
CA GLU A 34 -2.16 -8.91 -4.84
C GLU A 34 -3.13 -10.07 -5.01
N LEU A 35 -3.84 -10.43 -3.95
CA LEU A 35 -4.83 -11.50 -4.02
C LEU A 35 -5.97 -11.16 -4.98
N PHE A 36 -6.36 -9.89 -5.04
CA PHE A 36 -7.49 -9.47 -5.85
C PHE A 36 -7.09 -8.94 -7.22
N ASN A 37 -5.81 -8.61 -7.41
CA ASN A 37 -5.33 -8.06 -8.66
C ASN A 37 -3.93 -8.59 -8.98
N PRO A 38 -3.80 -9.59 -9.88
CA PRO A 38 -2.49 -10.16 -10.21
C PRO A 38 -1.53 -9.18 -10.88
N ARG A 39 -2.03 -8.05 -11.38
CA ARG A 39 -1.19 -7.01 -11.99
C ARG A 39 -0.77 -5.94 -11.00
N PHE A 40 -1.14 -6.06 -9.75
CA PHE A 40 -0.78 -5.11 -8.72
C PHE A 40 0.75 -5.03 -8.59
N ASP A 41 1.29 -3.82 -8.67
CA ASP A 41 2.74 -3.61 -8.55
C ASP A 41 3.07 -3.15 -7.12
N ARG A 42 3.64 -4.08 -6.37
CA ARG A 42 3.99 -3.86 -4.97
C ARG A 42 5.01 -2.74 -4.79
N ARG A 43 5.93 -2.58 -5.74
CA ARG A 43 6.97 -1.55 -5.65
C ARG A 43 6.42 -0.14 -5.85
N ILE A 44 5.49 0.01 -6.77
CA ILE A 44 4.83 1.31 -6.98
C ILE A 44 4.02 1.66 -5.74
N PHE A 45 3.32 0.69 -5.19
CA PHE A 45 2.52 0.90 -3.99
C PHE A 45 3.41 1.27 -2.79
N ALA A 46 4.55 0.60 -2.64
CA ALA A 46 5.51 0.91 -1.57
C ALA A 46 5.99 2.35 -1.66
N ALA A 47 6.33 2.80 -2.86
CA ALA A 47 6.78 4.18 -3.06
C ALA A 47 5.68 5.17 -2.68
N ALA A 48 4.44 4.88 -3.02
CA ALA A 48 3.30 5.73 -2.68
C ALA A 48 3.05 5.77 -1.18
N CYS A 49 3.35 4.67 -0.46
CA CYS A 49 3.23 4.59 1.00
C CYS A 49 4.42 5.20 1.73
N ASN A 50 5.48 5.52 1.02
CA ASN A 50 6.73 6.03 1.58
C ASN A 50 7.40 4.99 2.49
N VAL A 51 7.49 3.79 2.00
CA VAL A 51 8.20 2.70 2.69
C VAL A 51 9.31 2.14 1.82
#